data_f1ac585bb4f28ad62b4cf7dbf21406c5
#
_entry.id   f1ac585bb4f28ad62b4cf7dbf21406c5
#
_cell.length_a   1.000
_cell.length_b   1.000
_cell.length_c   1.000
_cell.angle_alpha   90.00
_cell.angle_beta   90.00
_cell.angle_gamma   90.00
#
_symmetry.space_group_name_H-M   'P 1'
#
loop_
_entity.id
_entity.type
_entity.pdbx_description
1 polymer ?
#
loop_
_entity_poly.entity_id
_entity_poly.type
_entity_poly.pdbx_seq_one_letter_code
_entity_poly.pdbx_strand_id
1 'polypeptide(L)'
;MNSAAQSRATATRYDRSACQVGVVHLGFGAFHRAHQAVYIDDYMEMSGDLRWGIAAVNLRGSESAHFDTAKDDISRHDGYYLKSISSAGVVELRRVRSHVHFADWSKSAAEAEDLLSRDTVHLVTITVTESGYYIDPNGNLNVADPVLKSEIAGGAVQSVYGYLRAALAKRVAKTGAPLTIACCDNIRQNGKMLKRNLLAYLEACGDQSLANWVKANVAFPCSMVDRITPRSPAGLAVELSALIGQPVTSPIMAEDFIQWVLQDSAAAAMPDLAQAGVTVTPDVDPYEETKIRVLNGGHTALVYLAALEGLETFDSAMRVPHLNAHFHAFETQEVLPAITIDLPFSKEDYLADIARRFGNEAIGDTVARISADGMIKFPIFIRPTLEGCLKQGITPVYSIRSIAGWYVFARHVAAGKIPFKYNEPSWDDLNAMLGTDAFITNRQLWGDIPENYPVFAETLRHEINEMESKWPV
;
A
#
# COMPACT_ATOMS: atom_id res chain seq x y z
N MET A 1 2.72 -16.18 43.51
CA MET A 1 1.43 -15.51 43.44
C MET A 1 1.53 -14.44 42.35
N ASN A 2 1.25 -14.85 41.13
CA ASN A 2 1.32 -13.95 39.97
C ASN A 2 -0.08 -13.44 39.66
N SER A 3 -0.41 -12.26 40.14
CA SER A 3 -1.51 -11.49 39.53
C SER A 3 -0.92 -10.78 38.29
N ALA A 4 -0.67 -11.55 37.24
CA ALA A 4 -0.51 -10.96 35.91
C ALA A 4 -1.83 -10.26 35.60
N ALA A 5 -1.81 -8.93 35.63
CA ALA A 5 -2.89 -8.14 35.07
C ALA A 5 -3.09 -8.64 33.64
N GLN A 6 -4.18 -9.37 33.40
CA GLN A 6 -4.61 -9.70 32.05
C GLN A 6 -4.78 -8.36 31.33
N SER A 7 -3.83 -8.00 30.47
CA SER A 7 -3.97 -6.92 29.52
C SER A 7 -5.14 -7.31 28.61
N ARG A 8 -6.34 -6.90 29.00
CA ARG A 8 -7.52 -7.11 28.19
C ARG A 8 -7.36 -6.24 26.95
N ALA A 9 -7.58 -6.85 25.79
CA ALA A 9 -7.64 -6.08 24.54
C ALA A 9 -8.63 -4.92 24.70
N THR A 10 -8.19 -3.73 24.33
CA THR A 10 -9.12 -2.59 24.21
C THR A 10 -10.13 -2.88 23.10
N ALA A 11 -11.36 -2.43 23.26
CA ALA A 11 -12.41 -2.58 22.26
C ALA A 11 -13.40 -1.41 22.37
N THR A 12 -13.98 -1.05 21.24
CA THR A 12 -15.12 -0.14 21.16
C THR A 12 -16.34 -0.77 21.84
N ARG A 13 -17.30 0.05 22.26
CA ARG A 13 -18.45 -0.36 23.10
C ARG A 13 -19.78 -0.25 22.39
N TYR A 14 -19.82 0.33 21.18
CA TYR A 14 -21.07 0.48 20.45
C TYR A 14 -21.74 -0.88 20.20
N ASP A 15 -23.06 -0.86 20.08
CA ASP A 15 -23.84 -2.07 19.74
C ASP A 15 -23.63 -2.42 18.26
N ARG A 16 -22.77 -3.42 18.00
CA ARG A 16 -22.45 -3.87 16.65
C ARG A 16 -23.68 -4.44 15.93
N SER A 17 -24.66 -4.96 16.64
CA SER A 17 -25.90 -5.49 16.05
C SER A 17 -26.81 -4.40 15.49
N ALA A 18 -26.65 -3.15 15.98
CA ALA A 18 -27.36 -1.98 15.49
C ALA A 18 -26.66 -1.31 14.29
N CYS A 19 -25.46 -1.75 13.92
CA CYS A 19 -24.73 -1.15 12.81
C CYS A 19 -25.40 -1.46 11.46
N GLN A 20 -25.48 -0.41 10.62
CA GLN A 20 -25.85 -0.54 9.21
C GLN A 20 -24.62 -0.63 8.34
N VAL A 21 -24.75 -1.22 7.15
CA VAL A 21 -23.66 -1.19 6.15
C VAL A 21 -23.68 0.16 5.43
N GLY A 22 -22.74 1.02 5.75
CA GLY A 22 -22.53 2.32 5.08
C GLY A 22 -21.29 2.34 4.21
N VAL A 23 -20.34 1.43 4.50
CA VAL A 23 -19.09 1.29 3.78
C VAL A 23 -19.01 -0.10 3.17
N VAL A 24 -18.61 -0.18 1.90
CA VAL A 24 -18.20 -1.44 1.26
C VAL A 24 -16.70 -1.38 1.02
N HIS A 25 -15.97 -2.39 1.49
CA HIS A 25 -14.55 -2.51 1.26
C HIS A 25 -14.23 -3.64 0.30
N LEU A 26 -13.49 -3.33 -0.78
CA LEU A 26 -13.02 -4.27 -1.79
C LEU A 26 -11.57 -4.68 -1.49
N GLY A 27 -11.38 -5.98 -1.21
CA GLY A 27 -10.09 -6.53 -0.78
C GLY A 27 -9.98 -6.61 0.75
N PHE A 28 -9.89 -7.82 1.31
CA PHE A 28 -9.90 -8.03 2.76
C PHE A 28 -8.51 -8.42 3.29
N GLY A 29 -7.52 -7.58 2.96
CA GLY A 29 -6.12 -7.80 3.36
C GLY A 29 -5.80 -7.35 4.79
N ALA A 30 -4.59 -7.68 5.24
CA ALA A 30 -4.08 -7.26 6.56
C ALA A 30 -4.02 -5.74 6.68
N PHE A 31 -3.60 -5.05 5.61
CA PHE A 31 -3.49 -3.59 5.60
C PHE A 31 -4.84 -2.92 5.90
N HIS A 32 -5.89 -3.25 5.17
CA HIS A 32 -7.22 -2.70 5.43
C HIS A 32 -7.67 -2.92 6.88
N ARG A 33 -7.47 -4.14 7.39
CA ARG A 33 -7.84 -4.50 8.75
C ARG A 33 -7.03 -3.75 9.81
N ALA A 34 -5.79 -3.37 9.50
CA ALA A 34 -4.96 -2.55 10.37
C ALA A 34 -5.13 -1.04 10.14
N HIS A 35 -5.85 -0.60 9.10
CA HIS A 35 -5.90 0.81 8.68
C HIS A 35 -7.34 1.34 8.60
N GLN A 36 -8.00 1.31 7.45
CA GLN A 36 -9.33 1.93 7.25
C GLN A 36 -10.35 1.42 8.27
N ALA A 37 -10.31 0.12 8.57
CA ALA A 37 -11.23 -0.50 9.52
C ALA A 37 -11.06 0.03 10.95
N VAL A 38 -9.84 0.44 11.34
CA VAL A 38 -9.56 1.06 12.64
C VAL A 38 -10.20 2.45 12.72
N TYR A 39 -10.03 3.29 11.70
CA TYR A 39 -10.64 4.62 11.65
C TYR A 39 -12.16 4.59 11.68
N ILE A 40 -12.78 3.66 10.96
CA ILE A 40 -14.24 3.50 10.98
C ILE A 40 -14.74 3.00 12.35
N ASP A 41 -14.00 2.09 12.99
CA ASP A 41 -14.28 1.58 14.32
C ASP A 41 -14.24 2.71 15.37
N ASP A 42 -13.20 3.56 15.31
CA ASP A 42 -13.05 4.73 16.18
C ASP A 42 -14.12 5.78 15.92
N TYR A 43 -14.44 6.06 14.66
CA TYR A 43 -15.47 7.01 14.30
C TYR A 43 -16.82 6.59 14.87
N MET A 44 -17.23 5.33 14.69
CA MET A 44 -18.51 4.83 15.24
C MET A 44 -18.58 4.89 16.76
N GLU A 45 -17.44 4.62 17.46
CA GLU A 45 -17.38 4.76 18.92
C GLU A 45 -17.50 6.20 19.37
N MET A 46 -16.81 7.13 18.71
CA MET A 46 -16.75 8.54 19.12
C MET A 46 -18.03 9.29 18.79
N SER A 47 -18.60 9.05 17.62
CA SER A 47 -19.78 9.78 17.13
C SER A 47 -21.12 9.15 17.55
N GLY A 48 -21.14 7.85 17.85
CA GLY A 48 -22.35 7.07 17.99
C GLY A 48 -23.14 6.86 16.69
N ASP A 49 -22.55 7.24 15.54
CA ASP A 49 -23.20 7.08 14.23
C ASP A 49 -22.92 5.69 13.65
N LEU A 50 -23.81 4.75 13.95
CA LEU A 50 -23.69 3.34 13.59
C LEU A 50 -24.09 3.03 12.13
N ARG A 51 -24.29 4.04 11.30
CA ARG A 51 -24.59 3.84 9.87
C ARG A 51 -23.37 3.38 9.06
N TRP A 52 -22.16 3.37 9.62
CA TRP A 52 -20.89 3.23 8.88
C TRP A 52 -20.20 1.88 9.05
N GLY A 53 -20.93 0.85 9.47
CA GLY A 53 -20.39 -0.50 9.48
C GLY A 53 -19.88 -0.93 8.10
N ILE A 54 -18.83 -1.75 8.09
CA ILE A 54 -18.13 -2.18 6.86
C ILE A 54 -18.69 -3.53 6.40
N ALA A 55 -19.05 -3.60 5.11
CA ALA A 55 -19.18 -4.87 4.40
C ALA A 55 -17.86 -5.17 3.67
N ALA A 56 -17.20 -6.26 4.03
CA ALA A 56 -15.99 -6.70 3.36
C ALA A 56 -16.33 -7.59 2.15
N VAL A 57 -15.71 -7.31 1.01
CA VAL A 57 -15.87 -8.10 -0.23
C VAL A 57 -14.54 -8.74 -0.61
N ASN A 58 -14.51 -10.06 -0.65
CA ASN A 58 -13.43 -10.81 -1.28
C ASN A 58 -13.66 -10.90 -2.78
N LEU A 59 -12.67 -10.44 -3.58
CA LEU A 59 -12.75 -10.45 -5.03
C LEU A 59 -12.09 -11.68 -5.68
N ARG A 60 -11.21 -12.39 -4.95
CA ARG A 60 -10.36 -13.45 -5.52
C ARG A 60 -10.68 -14.81 -4.93
N GLY A 61 -10.99 -15.79 -5.77
CA GLY A 61 -11.24 -17.17 -5.33
C GLY A 61 -10.05 -17.82 -4.63
N SER A 62 -8.82 -17.45 -4.98
CA SER A 62 -7.60 -17.90 -4.29
C SER A 62 -7.53 -17.48 -2.83
N GLU A 63 -8.22 -16.40 -2.43
CA GLU A 63 -8.24 -15.86 -1.07
C GLU A 63 -9.44 -16.32 -0.25
N SER A 64 -10.39 -17.06 -0.84
CA SER A 64 -11.65 -17.44 -0.20
C SER A 64 -11.47 -18.21 1.10
N ALA A 65 -10.51 -19.12 1.18
CA ALA A 65 -10.24 -19.89 2.40
C ALA A 65 -9.73 -19.00 3.54
N HIS A 66 -8.86 -18.03 3.22
CA HIS A 66 -8.37 -17.06 4.19
C HIS A 66 -9.48 -16.10 4.63
N PHE A 67 -10.29 -15.66 3.69
CA PHE A 67 -11.45 -14.81 3.95
C PHE A 67 -12.46 -15.48 4.90
N ASP A 68 -12.82 -16.75 4.65
CA ASP A 68 -13.71 -17.53 5.53
C ASP A 68 -13.13 -17.68 6.93
N THR A 69 -11.84 -18.02 7.04
CA THR A 69 -11.15 -18.14 8.33
C THR A 69 -11.24 -16.85 9.12
N ALA A 70 -11.00 -15.71 8.48
CA ALA A 70 -11.07 -14.41 9.13
C ALA A 70 -12.52 -14.01 9.49
N LYS A 71 -13.49 -14.29 8.63
CA LYS A 71 -14.92 -14.09 8.90
C LYS A 71 -15.37 -14.88 10.13
N ASP A 72 -15.00 -16.16 10.21
CA ASP A 72 -15.35 -17.03 11.34
C ASP A 72 -14.70 -16.54 12.64
N ASP A 73 -13.45 -16.08 12.58
CA ASP A 73 -12.75 -15.51 13.71
C ASP A 73 -13.43 -14.25 14.23
N ILE A 74 -13.82 -13.34 13.32
CA ILE A 74 -14.55 -12.10 13.63
C ILE A 74 -15.93 -12.42 14.22
N SER A 75 -16.63 -13.43 13.72
CA SER A 75 -17.93 -13.85 14.21
C SER A 75 -17.84 -14.43 15.63
N ARG A 76 -16.78 -15.19 15.92
CA ARG A 76 -16.52 -15.80 17.23
C ARG A 76 -16.18 -14.77 18.29
N HIS A 77 -15.40 -13.76 17.95
CA HIS A 77 -14.84 -12.78 18.89
C HIS A 77 -15.58 -11.44 18.91
N ASP A 78 -16.63 -11.28 18.13
CA ASP A 78 -17.29 -9.99 17.91
C ASP A 78 -16.30 -8.91 17.44
N GLY A 79 -15.41 -9.29 16.49
CA GLY A 79 -14.31 -8.50 15.98
C GLY A 79 -13.04 -9.35 15.79
N TYR A 80 -11.95 -8.72 15.41
CA TYR A 80 -10.65 -9.38 15.29
C TYR A 80 -9.58 -8.63 16.10
N TYR A 81 -8.49 -9.33 16.42
CA TYR A 81 -7.42 -8.79 17.23
C TYR A 81 -6.33 -8.17 16.35
N LEU A 82 -5.99 -6.93 16.67
CA LEU A 82 -4.87 -6.16 16.12
C LEU A 82 -3.86 -5.93 17.25
N LYS A 83 -2.65 -6.44 17.07
CA LYS A 83 -1.49 -6.18 17.93
C LYS A 83 -0.67 -5.09 17.28
N SER A 84 -0.58 -3.91 17.89
CA SER A 84 0.32 -2.84 17.46
C SER A 84 1.51 -2.73 18.40
N ILE A 85 2.68 -2.40 17.81
CA ILE A 85 3.94 -2.33 18.54
C ILE A 85 4.66 -1.04 18.15
N SER A 86 4.95 -0.20 19.15
CA SER A 86 5.73 1.02 18.95
C SER A 86 7.23 0.74 18.85
N SER A 87 7.98 1.71 18.34
CA SER A 87 9.46 1.68 18.35
C SER A 87 10.06 1.67 19.75
N ALA A 88 9.32 2.07 20.78
CA ALA A 88 9.69 1.93 22.19
C ALA A 88 9.36 0.55 22.78
N GLY A 89 8.84 -0.39 21.97
CA GLY A 89 8.45 -1.73 22.41
C GLY A 89 7.12 -1.76 23.18
N VAL A 90 6.34 -0.68 23.18
CA VAL A 90 5.01 -0.67 23.81
C VAL A 90 4.07 -1.48 22.93
N VAL A 91 3.42 -2.48 23.53
CA VAL A 91 2.45 -3.35 22.86
C VAL A 91 1.05 -2.94 23.23
N GLU A 92 0.23 -2.71 22.22
CA GLU A 92 -1.21 -2.53 22.38
C GLU A 92 -1.93 -3.69 21.70
N LEU A 93 -2.94 -4.22 22.38
CA LEU A 93 -3.85 -5.20 21.83
C LEU A 93 -5.24 -4.59 21.74
N ARG A 94 -5.77 -4.53 20.52
CA ARG A 94 -7.09 -3.98 20.24
C ARG A 94 -7.97 -5.02 19.55
N ARG A 95 -9.26 -5.01 19.87
CA ARG A 95 -10.27 -5.72 19.11
C ARG A 95 -11.02 -4.73 18.22
N VAL A 96 -10.88 -4.85 16.90
CA VAL A 96 -11.53 -4.02 15.89
C VAL A 96 -12.86 -4.65 15.49
N ARG A 97 -13.96 -3.90 15.51
CA ARG A 97 -15.34 -4.39 15.42
C ARG A 97 -16.15 -3.84 14.25
N SER A 98 -15.54 -2.99 13.42
CA SER A 98 -16.22 -2.26 12.34
C SER A 98 -16.80 -3.12 11.20
N HIS A 99 -16.31 -4.36 11.01
CA HIS A 99 -16.86 -5.26 9.98
C HIS A 99 -18.15 -5.93 10.44
N VAL A 100 -19.24 -5.68 9.74
CA VAL A 100 -20.58 -6.17 10.10
C VAL A 100 -21.20 -7.10 9.04
N HIS A 101 -20.63 -7.13 7.84
CA HIS A 101 -21.08 -7.98 6.74
C HIS A 101 -19.90 -8.49 5.89
N PHE A 102 -20.07 -9.67 5.28
CA PHE A 102 -19.03 -10.33 4.50
C PHE A 102 -19.64 -10.96 3.25
N ALA A 103 -19.08 -10.69 2.08
CA ALA A 103 -19.48 -11.29 0.83
C ALA A 103 -18.27 -11.78 0.05
N ASP A 104 -18.31 -13.01 -0.43
CA ASP A 104 -17.27 -13.57 -1.31
C ASP A 104 -17.80 -13.58 -2.74
N TRP A 105 -17.29 -12.64 -3.55
CA TRP A 105 -17.74 -12.48 -4.93
C TRP A 105 -17.46 -13.72 -5.78
N SER A 106 -16.38 -14.44 -5.50
CA SER A 106 -16.06 -15.67 -6.20
C SER A 106 -17.03 -16.81 -5.93
N LYS A 107 -17.79 -16.75 -4.81
CA LYS A 107 -18.80 -17.74 -4.43
C LYS A 107 -20.21 -17.29 -4.77
N SER A 108 -20.52 -16.01 -4.56
CA SER A 108 -21.85 -15.42 -4.79
C SER A 108 -21.70 -14.01 -5.37
N ALA A 109 -21.58 -13.94 -6.71
CA ALA A 109 -21.46 -12.66 -7.39
C ALA A 109 -22.67 -11.75 -7.12
N ALA A 110 -23.87 -12.29 -7.18
CA ALA A 110 -25.09 -11.51 -6.99
C ALA A 110 -25.16 -10.84 -5.60
N GLU A 111 -24.80 -11.55 -4.53
CA GLU A 111 -24.77 -11.02 -3.16
C GLU A 111 -23.75 -9.90 -3.01
N ALA A 112 -22.51 -10.11 -3.50
CA ALA A 112 -21.45 -9.12 -3.39
C ALA A 112 -21.75 -7.85 -4.20
N GLU A 113 -22.28 -7.98 -5.40
CA GLU A 113 -22.66 -6.86 -6.27
C GLU A 113 -23.87 -6.07 -5.74
N ASP A 114 -24.82 -6.75 -5.11
CA ASP A 114 -26.01 -6.10 -4.53
C ASP A 114 -25.68 -5.18 -3.35
N LEU A 115 -24.50 -5.33 -2.73
CA LEU A 115 -24.08 -4.44 -1.66
C LEU A 115 -24.05 -2.97 -2.09
N LEU A 116 -23.51 -2.67 -3.29
CA LEU A 116 -23.43 -1.29 -3.78
C LEU A 116 -24.81 -0.72 -4.17
N SER A 117 -25.83 -1.55 -4.32
CA SER A 117 -27.20 -1.12 -4.62
C SER A 117 -28.03 -0.77 -3.40
N ARG A 118 -27.49 -0.93 -2.16
CA ARG A 118 -28.18 -0.57 -0.93
C ARG A 118 -28.21 0.95 -0.74
N ASP A 119 -29.33 1.49 -0.29
CA ASP A 119 -29.51 2.94 -0.02
C ASP A 119 -28.58 3.44 1.07
N THR A 120 -28.22 2.57 2.01
CA THR A 120 -27.32 2.89 3.13
C THR A 120 -25.85 3.01 2.73
N VAL A 121 -25.44 2.47 1.57
CA VAL A 121 -24.05 2.46 1.13
C VAL A 121 -23.70 3.75 0.41
N HIS A 122 -22.77 4.52 0.99
CA HIS A 122 -22.33 5.81 0.50
C HIS A 122 -20.83 5.87 0.18
N LEU A 123 -20.04 4.98 0.77
CA LEU A 123 -18.59 4.92 0.60
C LEU A 123 -18.15 3.52 0.18
N VAL A 124 -17.28 3.49 -0.83
CA VAL A 124 -16.50 2.30 -1.18
C VAL A 124 -15.03 2.60 -0.93
N THR A 125 -14.31 1.71 -0.26
CA THR A 125 -12.86 1.78 -0.13
C THR A 125 -12.23 0.55 -0.79
N ILE A 126 -11.04 0.69 -1.39
CA ILE A 126 -10.41 -0.37 -2.19
C ILE A 126 -8.96 -0.56 -1.77
N THR A 127 -8.58 -1.81 -1.48
CA THR A 127 -7.18 -2.25 -1.33
C THR A 127 -7.00 -3.60 -2.03
N VAL A 128 -6.59 -3.57 -3.30
CA VAL A 128 -6.42 -4.77 -4.14
C VAL A 128 -4.98 -4.97 -4.60
N THR A 129 -4.05 -4.18 -4.06
CA THR A 129 -2.65 -4.05 -4.46
C THR A 129 -2.48 -3.43 -5.85
N GLU A 130 -1.29 -2.88 -6.11
CA GLU A 130 -0.99 -2.15 -7.36
C GLU A 130 -1.25 -3.00 -8.61
N SER A 131 -0.92 -4.30 -8.56
CA SER A 131 -1.15 -5.23 -9.67
C SER A 131 -2.64 -5.46 -9.98
N GLY A 132 -3.52 -5.27 -9.00
CA GLY A 132 -4.97 -5.44 -9.17
C GLY A 132 -5.64 -4.37 -10.02
N TYR A 133 -4.90 -3.29 -10.37
CA TYR A 133 -5.41 -2.21 -11.23
C TYR A 133 -5.02 -2.35 -12.70
N TYR A 134 -4.23 -3.37 -13.08
CA TYR A 134 -3.88 -3.68 -14.48
C TYR A 134 -3.39 -2.45 -15.26
N ILE A 135 -2.50 -1.66 -14.66
CA ILE A 135 -1.98 -0.41 -15.24
C ILE A 135 -0.72 -0.67 -16.06
N ASP A 136 -0.58 0.06 -17.16
CA ASP A 136 0.65 0.13 -17.93
C ASP A 136 1.70 1.04 -17.25
N PRO A 137 2.96 1.12 -17.72
CA PRO A 137 3.97 2.02 -17.16
C PRO A 137 3.60 3.50 -17.14
N ASN A 138 2.61 3.93 -17.94
CA ASN A 138 2.09 5.29 -18.00
C ASN A 138 0.90 5.51 -17.05
N GLY A 139 0.52 4.48 -16.27
CA GLY A 139 -0.61 4.50 -15.36
C GLY A 139 -1.98 4.38 -16.04
N ASN A 140 -2.05 4.05 -17.33
CA ASN A 140 -3.30 3.80 -18.04
C ASN A 140 -3.74 2.35 -17.92
N LEU A 141 -5.02 2.10 -18.16
CA LEU A 141 -5.55 0.73 -18.18
C LEU A 141 -4.91 -0.09 -19.31
N ASN A 142 -4.27 -1.20 -18.96
CA ASN A 142 -3.72 -2.15 -19.94
C ASN A 142 -4.81 -3.09 -20.46
N VAL A 143 -5.61 -2.62 -21.41
CA VAL A 143 -6.69 -3.42 -22.02
C VAL A 143 -6.17 -4.65 -22.79
N ALA A 144 -4.86 -4.74 -23.06
CA ALA A 144 -4.23 -5.90 -23.68
C ALA A 144 -3.92 -7.01 -22.65
N ASP A 145 -4.02 -6.72 -21.34
CA ASP A 145 -3.86 -7.75 -20.31
C ASP A 145 -4.85 -8.90 -20.56
N PRO A 146 -4.41 -10.17 -20.49
CA PRO A 146 -5.25 -11.32 -20.80
C PRO A 146 -6.55 -11.39 -19.98
N VAL A 147 -6.52 -10.97 -18.72
CA VAL A 147 -7.71 -10.93 -17.84
C VAL A 147 -8.71 -9.90 -18.35
N LEU A 148 -8.28 -8.64 -18.52
CA LEU A 148 -9.16 -7.57 -18.99
C LEU A 148 -9.67 -7.82 -20.39
N LYS A 149 -8.81 -8.32 -21.28
CA LYS A 149 -9.21 -8.67 -22.66
C LYS A 149 -10.29 -9.74 -22.68
N SER A 150 -10.19 -10.74 -21.81
CA SER A 150 -11.21 -11.78 -21.67
C SER A 150 -12.52 -11.20 -21.14
N GLU A 151 -12.47 -10.39 -20.08
CA GLU A 151 -13.65 -9.74 -19.50
C GLU A 151 -14.38 -8.84 -20.50
N ILE A 152 -13.65 -7.97 -21.20
CA ILE A 152 -14.20 -7.07 -22.23
C ILE A 152 -14.89 -7.86 -23.35
N ALA A 153 -14.37 -9.04 -23.70
CA ALA A 153 -14.97 -9.94 -24.67
C ALA A 153 -16.17 -10.76 -24.12
N GLY A 154 -16.60 -10.51 -22.87
CA GLY A 154 -17.73 -11.22 -22.24
C GLY A 154 -17.35 -12.50 -21.49
N GLY A 155 -16.06 -12.70 -21.22
CA GLY A 155 -15.56 -13.80 -20.38
C GLY A 155 -15.83 -13.61 -18.89
N ALA A 156 -15.32 -14.55 -18.08
CA ALA A 156 -15.47 -14.53 -16.63
C ALA A 156 -14.83 -13.27 -16.03
N VAL A 157 -15.57 -12.60 -15.16
CA VAL A 157 -15.15 -11.35 -14.50
C VAL A 157 -14.28 -11.68 -13.27
N GLN A 158 -13.12 -11.04 -13.14
CA GLN A 158 -12.14 -11.26 -12.09
C GLN A 158 -11.51 -9.96 -11.56
N SER A 159 -11.59 -8.87 -12.36
CA SER A 159 -10.98 -7.59 -12.01
C SER A 159 -11.87 -6.75 -11.10
N VAL A 160 -11.24 -5.81 -10.38
CA VAL A 160 -11.97 -4.79 -9.63
C VAL A 160 -12.87 -3.93 -10.53
N TYR A 161 -12.47 -3.72 -11.78
CA TYR A 161 -13.28 -2.96 -12.76
C TYR A 161 -14.54 -3.71 -13.17
N GLY A 162 -14.41 -5.01 -13.39
CA GLY A 162 -15.56 -5.86 -13.72
C GLY A 162 -16.55 -5.95 -12.57
N TYR A 163 -16.08 -6.09 -11.33
CA TYR A 163 -16.95 -5.99 -10.14
C TYR A 163 -17.65 -4.62 -10.06
N LEU A 164 -16.91 -3.52 -10.20
CA LEU A 164 -17.48 -2.18 -10.15
C LEU A 164 -18.50 -1.96 -11.27
N ARG A 165 -18.23 -2.43 -12.48
CA ARG A 165 -19.19 -2.37 -13.60
C ARG A 165 -20.51 -3.04 -13.24
N ALA A 166 -20.47 -4.30 -12.77
CA ALA A 166 -21.66 -5.06 -12.44
C ALA A 166 -22.44 -4.43 -11.25
N ALA A 167 -21.72 -4.08 -10.18
CA ALA A 167 -22.32 -3.52 -8.97
C ALA A 167 -22.91 -2.11 -9.20
N LEU A 168 -22.21 -1.26 -9.96
CA LEU A 168 -22.72 0.09 -10.31
C LEU A 168 -23.92 0.03 -11.25
N ALA A 169 -23.95 -0.92 -12.20
CA ALA A 169 -25.14 -1.13 -13.03
C ALA A 169 -26.37 -1.47 -12.19
N LYS A 170 -26.22 -2.34 -11.18
CA LYS A 170 -27.30 -2.64 -10.22
C LYS A 170 -27.71 -1.42 -9.40
N ARG A 171 -26.72 -0.61 -8.95
CA ARG A 171 -26.99 0.64 -8.23
C ARG A 171 -27.81 1.62 -9.08
N VAL A 172 -27.42 1.84 -10.34
CA VAL A 172 -28.15 2.69 -11.27
C VAL A 172 -29.60 2.21 -11.43
N ALA A 173 -29.79 0.91 -11.63
CA ALA A 173 -31.12 0.32 -11.84
C ALA A 173 -32.01 0.41 -10.59
N LYS A 174 -31.46 0.33 -9.38
CA LYS A 174 -32.23 0.23 -8.15
C LYS A 174 -32.44 1.58 -7.46
N THR A 175 -31.39 2.37 -7.30
CA THR A 175 -31.44 3.61 -6.53
C THR A 175 -31.03 4.85 -7.33
N GLY A 176 -30.09 4.71 -8.25
CA GLY A 176 -29.46 5.83 -8.95
C GLY A 176 -28.73 6.81 -8.04
N ALA A 177 -28.57 6.50 -6.76
CA ALA A 177 -27.98 7.39 -5.76
C ALA A 177 -26.46 7.58 -5.98
N PRO A 178 -25.92 8.78 -5.74
CA PRO A 178 -24.47 9.04 -5.87
C PRO A 178 -23.63 8.17 -4.93
N LEU A 179 -22.33 8.03 -5.22
CA LEU A 179 -21.41 7.19 -4.47
C LEU A 179 -20.02 7.82 -4.42
N THR A 180 -19.29 7.61 -3.33
CA THR A 180 -17.87 7.94 -3.22
C THR A 180 -17.04 6.66 -3.24
N ILE A 181 -16.00 6.60 -4.09
CA ILE A 181 -15.09 5.45 -4.21
C ILE A 181 -13.67 5.92 -3.98
N ALA A 182 -13.07 5.54 -2.84
CA ALA A 182 -11.73 5.88 -2.43
C ALA A 182 -10.78 4.70 -2.67
N CYS A 183 -9.80 4.88 -3.56
CA CYS A 183 -8.68 3.97 -3.67
C CYS A 183 -7.73 4.20 -2.48
N CYS A 184 -7.39 3.12 -1.76
CA CYS A 184 -6.52 3.16 -0.59
C CYS A 184 -5.24 2.32 -0.81
N ASP A 185 -4.79 2.18 -2.06
CA ASP A 185 -3.52 1.56 -2.44
C ASP A 185 -2.43 2.59 -2.72
N ASN A 186 -1.16 2.17 -2.65
CA ASN A 186 0.01 3.01 -2.84
C ASN A 186 0.27 3.34 -4.32
N ILE A 187 -0.64 4.07 -4.95
CA ILE A 187 -0.56 4.49 -6.35
C ILE A 187 -0.67 6.00 -6.41
N ARG A 188 0.22 6.66 -7.16
CA ARG A 188 0.18 8.12 -7.33
C ARG A 188 -1.16 8.58 -7.89
N GLN A 189 -1.74 9.59 -7.24
CA GLN A 189 -3.04 10.16 -7.59
C GLN A 189 -4.11 9.07 -7.77
N ASN A 190 -4.15 8.13 -6.84
CA ASN A 190 -4.90 6.88 -6.92
C ASN A 190 -6.39 7.06 -7.24
N GLY A 191 -7.07 8.09 -6.73
CA GLY A 191 -8.46 8.41 -7.09
C GLY A 191 -8.62 8.82 -8.55
N LYS A 192 -7.72 9.69 -9.06
CA LYS A 192 -7.72 10.11 -10.46
C LYS A 192 -7.42 8.94 -11.40
N MET A 193 -6.45 8.10 -11.03
CA MET A 193 -6.10 6.88 -11.76
C MET A 193 -7.29 5.93 -11.83
N LEU A 194 -7.91 5.62 -10.69
CA LEU A 194 -9.06 4.72 -10.61
C LEU A 194 -10.24 5.22 -11.48
N LYS A 195 -10.57 6.52 -11.39
CA LYS A 195 -11.63 7.12 -12.21
C LYS A 195 -11.35 6.96 -13.69
N ARG A 196 -10.14 7.36 -14.15
CA ARG A 196 -9.73 7.28 -15.54
C ARG A 196 -9.83 5.86 -16.08
N ASN A 197 -9.28 4.90 -15.32
CA ASN A 197 -9.19 3.52 -15.76
C ASN A 197 -10.54 2.78 -15.69
N LEU A 198 -11.40 3.07 -14.72
CA LEU A 198 -12.77 2.57 -14.71
C LEU A 198 -13.56 3.08 -15.93
N LEU A 199 -13.45 4.36 -16.26
CA LEU A 199 -14.12 4.92 -17.44
C LEU A 199 -13.60 4.28 -18.73
N ALA A 200 -12.28 4.07 -18.86
CA ALA A 200 -11.68 3.38 -20.00
C ALA A 200 -12.18 1.91 -20.12
N TYR A 201 -12.32 1.22 -18.99
CA TYR A 201 -12.87 -0.14 -18.97
C TYR A 201 -14.35 -0.18 -19.40
N LEU A 202 -15.17 0.74 -18.88
CA LEU A 202 -16.59 0.84 -19.27
C LEU A 202 -16.75 1.17 -20.77
N GLU A 203 -15.92 2.06 -21.29
CA GLU A 203 -15.89 2.41 -22.71
C GLU A 203 -15.49 1.19 -23.58
N ALA A 204 -14.45 0.45 -23.17
CA ALA A 204 -14.02 -0.77 -23.85
C ALA A 204 -15.11 -1.87 -23.84
N CYS A 205 -15.94 -1.91 -22.78
CA CYS A 205 -17.11 -2.80 -22.70
C CYS A 205 -18.34 -2.28 -23.47
N GLY A 206 -18.31 -1.08 -24.05
CA GLY A 206 -19.45 -0.45 -24.74
C GLY A 206 -20.51 0.14 -23.80
N ASP A 207 -20.26 0.26 -22.49
CA ASP A 207 -21.21 0.75 -21.48
C ASP A 207 -21.18 2.28 -21.33
N GLN A 208 -21.45 2.99 -22.42
CA GLN A 208 -21.41 4.46 -22.44
C GLN A 208 -22.41 5.10 -21.47
N SER A 209 -23.58 4.51 -21.29
CA SER A 209 -24.61 5.01 -20.36
C SER A 209 -24.12 4.94 -18.91
N LEU A 210 -23.52 3.84 -18.51
CA LEU A 210 -22.93 3.67 -17.18
C LEU A 210 -21.72 4.59 -16.98
N ALA A 211 -20.86 4.73 -17.99
CA ALA A 211 -19.74 5.67 -17.96
C ALA A 211 -20.19 7.11 -17.73
N ASN A 212 -21.27 7.55 -18.40
CA ASN A 212 -21.85 8.88 -18.23
C ASN A 212 -22.43 9.06 -16.81
N TRP A 213 -23.13 8.04 -16.28
CA TRP A 213 -23.64 8.08 -14.93
C TRP A 213 -22.50 8.16 -13.90
N VAL A 214 -21.45 7.37 -14.06
CA VAL A 214 -20.24 7.40 -13.20
C VAL A 214 -19.61 8.78 -13.20
N LYS A 215 -19.43 9.42 -14.37
CA LYS A 215 -18.89 10.77 -14.49
C LYS A 215 -19.68 11.80 -13.68
N ALA A 216 -21.00 11.66 -13.64
CA ALA A 216 -21.92 12.62 -13.04
C ALA A 216 -22.19 12.36 -11.54
N ASN A 217 -22.12 11.11 -11.08
CA ASN A 217 -22.64 10.71 -9.77
C ASN A 217 -21.62 10.02 -8.85
N VAL A 218 -20.37 9.79 -9.32
CA VAL A 218 -19.35 9.13 -8.51
C VAL A 218 -18.16 10.05 -8.30
N ALA A 219 -17.81 10.29 -7.03
CA ALA A 219 -16.57 10.95 -6.65
C ALA A 219 -15.46 9.91 -6.43
N PHE A 220 -14.24 10.29 -6.79
CA PHE A 220 -13.03 9.48 -6.62
C PHE A 220 -11.96 10.31 -5.90
N PRO A 221 -12.10 10.52 -4.57
CA PRO A 221 -11.07 11.22 -3.81
C PRO A 221 -9.74 10.50 -3.90
N CYS A 222 -8.65 11.25 -4.05
CA CYS A 222 -7.31 10.74 -3.83
C CYS A 222 -7.10 10.48 -2.34
N SER A 223 -6.29 9.50 -2.00
CA SER A 223 -5.91 9.24 -0.61
C SER A 223 -4.44 8.86 -0.49
N MET A 224 -3.83 9.23 0.63
CA MET A 224 -2.55 8.69 1.05
C MET A 224 -2.76 7.89 2.33
N VAL A 225 -2.27 6.67 2.35
CA VAL A 225 -2.39 5.74 3.47
C VAL A 225 -1.01 5.31 3.93
N ASP A 226 -0.78 5.27 5.25
CA ASP A 226 0.51 4.85 5.80
C ASP A 226 0.34 4.10 7.12
N ARG A 227 0.82 2.88 7.15
CA ARG A 227 1.04 2.03 8.32
C ARG A 227 1.89 0.84 7.92
N ILE A 228 2.99 0.58 8.61
CA ILE A 228 3.75 -0.65 8.38
C ILE A 228 2.95 -1.83 8.95
N THR A 229 2.51 -2.72 8.06
CA THR A 229 1.74 -3.90 8.38
C THR A 229 2.44 -5.11 7.78
N PRO A 230 3.41 -5.70 8.50
CA PRO A 230 4.14 -6.86 8.02
C PRO A 230 3.24 -8.10 8.00
N ARG A 231 3.71 -9.16 7.36
CA ARG A 231 3.05 -10.46 7.49
C ARG A 231 3.06 -10.88 8.96
N SER A 232 1.89 -11.19 9.51
CA SER A 232 1.77 -11.64 10.90
C SER A 232 2.64 -12.89 11.13
N PRO A 233 3.49 -12.92 12.19
CA PRO A 233 4.30 -14.08 12.52
C PRO A 233 3.44 -15.31 12.78
N ALA A 234 3.94 -16.50 12.42
CA ALA A 234 3.22 -17.75 12.60
C ALA A 234 2.81 -18.03 14.06
N GLY A 235 3.60 -17.54 15.03
CA GLY A 235 3.33 -17.68 16.47
C GLY A 235 2.27 -16.73 17.02
N LEU A 236 1.90 -15.67 16.32
CA LEU A 236 1.00 -14.64 16.82
C LEU A 236 -0.39 -15.19 17.18
N ALA A 237 -0.93 -16.09 16.38
CA ALA A 237 -2.23 -16.72 16.63
C ALA A 237 -2.19 -17.56 17.92
N VAL A 238 -1.12 -18.28 18.17
CA VAL A 238 -0.91 -19.08 19.40
C VAL A 238 -0.77 -18.16 20.61
N GLU A 239 0.06 -17.13 20.50
CA GLU A 239 0.25 -16.13 21.56
C GLU A 239 -1.09 -15.50 21.98
N LEU A 240 -1.85 -14.99 21.00
CA LEU A 240 -3.11 -14.31 21.29
C LEU A 240 -4.20 -15.28 21.77
N SER A 241 -4.23 -16.51 21.26
CA SER A 241 -5.16 -17.53 21.76
C SER A 241 -4.93 -17.83 23.24
N ALA A 242 -3.66 -17.93 23.66
CA ALA A 242 -3.31 -18.13 25.07
C ALA A 242 -3.68 -16.91 25.94
N LEU A 243 -3.47 -15.70 25.42
CA LEU A 243 -3.78 -14.46 26.13
C LEU A 243 -5.30 -14.23 26.28
N ILE A 244 -6.06 -14.52 25.25
CA ILE A 244 -7.51 -14.31 25.19
C ILE A 244 -8.28 -15.49 25.84
N GLY A 245 -7.67 -16.66 25.92
CA GLY A 245 -8.31 -17.90 26.45
C GLY A 245 -9.27 -18.56 25.45
N GLN A 246 -9.23 -18.18 24.19
CA GLN A 246 -10.04 -18.72 23.09
C GLN A 246 -9.19 -18.78 21.81
N PRO A 247 -9.50 -19.71 20.87
CA PRO A 247 -8.76 -19.78 19.61
C PRO A 247 -8.89 -18.50 18.78
N VAL A 248 -7.76 -17.84 18.48
CA VAL A 248 -7.61 -16.71 17.57
C VAL A 248 -6.92 -17.23 16.31
N THR A 249 -7.53 -17.08 15.14
CA THR A 249 -7.04 -17.71 13.91
C THR A 249 -6.56 -16.72 12.86
N SER A 250 -7.01 -15.46 12.93
CA SER A 250 -6.68 -14.44 11.93
C SER A 250 -6.26 -13.09 12.54
N PRO A 251 -5.29 -13.09 13.48
CA PRO A 251 -4.82 -11.84 14.08
C PRO A 251 -3.97 -11.03 13.10
N ILE A 252 -3.93 -9.71 13.35
CA ILE A 252 -3.11 -8.78 12.58
C ILE A 252 -2.03 -8.18 13.47
N MET A 253 -0.84 -7.95 12.90
CA MET A 253 0.22 -7.18 13.51
C MET A 253 0.49 -5.93 12.67
N ALA A 254 0.75 -4.80 13.34
CA ALA A 254 1.14 -3.54 12.72
C ALA A 254 2.01 -2.71 13.67
N GLU A 255 2.64 -1.66 13.14
CA GLU A 255 3.21 -0.61 13.97
C GLU A 255 2.09 0.20 14.67
N ASP A 256 2.47 0.99 15.67
CA ASP A 256 1.55 1.92 16.35
C ASP A 256 1.16 3.11 15.47
N PHE A 257 2.06 3.59 14.60
CA PHE A 257 1.77 4.69 13.68
C PHE A 257 0.67 4.30 12.68
N ILE A 258 -0.25 5.23 12.47
CA ILE A 258 -1.31 5.12 11.46
C ILE A 258 -1.61 6.50 10.88
N GLN A 259 -1.67 6.62 9.56
CA GLN A 259 -2.04 7.86 8.90
C GLN A 259 -2.92 7.60 7.68
N TRP A 260 -4.04 8.30 7.62
CA TRP A 260 -4.88 8.38 6.44
C TRP A 260 -5.11 9.84 6.07
N VAL A 261 -4.71 10.21 4.86
CA VAL A 261 -5.01 11.52 4.26
C VAL A 261 -6.02 11.26 3.15
N LEU A 262 -7.12 11.97 3.17
CA LEU A 262 -8.22 11.81 2.22
C LEU A 262 -8.57 13.16 1.60
N GLN A 263 -8.71 13.18 0.28
CA GLN A 263 -9.13 14.36 -0.44
C GLN A 263 -10.58 14.74 -0.06
N ASP A 264 -10.80 16.00 0.25
CA ASP A 264 -12.14 16.56 0.51
C ASP A 264 -12.94 16.65 -0.80
N SER A 265 -13.45 15.50 -1.24
CA SER A 265 -14.21 15.37 -2.48
C SER A 265 -15.16 14.16 -2.36
N ALA A 266 -16.42 14.43 -2.10
CA ALA A 266 -17.45 13.40 -1.96
C ALA A 266 -18.66 13.67 -2.85
N ALA A 267 -19.27 12.61 -3.40
CA ALA A 267 -20.53 12.69 -4.13
C ALA A 267 -21.73 12.26 -3.28
N ALA A 268 -21.49 11.54 -2.18
CA ALA A 268 -22.51 11.03 -1.26
C ALA A 268 -22.19 11.47 0.19
N ALA A 269 -23.08 11.15 1.13
CA ALA A 269 -22.80 11.34 2.53
C ALA A 269 -21.51 10.61 2.94
N MET A 270 -20.73 11.22 3.83
CA MET A 270 -19.47 10.66 4.33
C MET A 270 -19.47 10.67 5.85
N PRO A 271 -18.82 9.69 6.51
CA PRO A 271 -18.52 9.82 7.92
C PRO A 271 -17.54 10.99 8.11
N ASP A 272 -17.69 11.76 9.17
CA ASP A 272 -16.72 12.80 9.51
C ASP A 272 -15.45 12.16 10.10
N LEU A 273 -14.67 11.56 9.22
CA LEU A 273 -13.45 10.80 9.58
C LEU A 273 -12.37 11.69 10.23
N ALA A 274 -12.46 13.01 10.10
CA ALA A 274 -11.56 13.92 10.80
C ALA A 274 -11.68 13.77 12.33
N GLN A 275 -12.85 13.45 12.85
CA GLN A 275 -13.05 13.15 14.27
C GLN A 275 -12.23 11.93 14.74
N ALA A 276 -12.01 10.97 13.84
CA ALA A 276 -11.20 9.78 14.13
C ALA A 276 -9.71 9.97 13.78
N GLY A 277 -9.29 11.18 13.40
CA GLY A 277 -7.88 11.50 13.10
C GLY A 277 -7.46 11.35 11.64
N VAL A 278 -8.39 11.14 10.71
CA VAL A 278 -8.09 11.23 9.27
C VAL A 278 -7.83 12.68 8.88
N THR A 279 -6.75 12.93 8.16
CA THR A 279 -6.49 14.26 7.59
C THR A 279 -7.33 14.45 6.35
N VAL A 280 -8.38 15.26 6.42
CA VAL A 280 -9.21 15.63 5.27
C VAL A 280 -8.69 16.95 4.70
N THR A 281 -8.32 16.96 3.41
CA THR A 281 -7.65 18.10 2.76
C THR A 281 -8.11 18.25 1.31
N PRO A 282 -8.16 19.47 0.77
CA PRO A 282 -8.42 19.65 -0.66
C PRO A 282 -7.29 19.09 -1.55
N ASP A 283 -6.05 19.00 -1.04
CA ASP A 283 -4.88 18.53 -1.77
C ASP A 283 -4.11 17.46 -0.97
N VAL A 284 -4.01 16.26 -1.57
CA VAL A 284 -3.29 15.11 -1.01
C VAL A 284 -1.85 15.04 -1.53
N ASP A 285 -1.54 15.70 -2.65
CA ASP A 285 -0.26 15.60 -3.34
C ASP A 285 0.95 15.89 -2.42
N PRO A 286 0.93 16.90 -1.49
CA PRO A 286 2.04 17.14 -0.57
C PRO A 286 2.36 15.96 0.34
N TYR A 287 1.35 15.30 0.86
CA TYR A 287 1.50 14.14 1.74
C TYR A 287 1.97 12.90 0.96
N GLU A 288 1.40 12.68 -0.22
CA GLU A 288 1.77 11.58 -1.10
C GLU A 288 3.22 11.71 -1.57
N GLU A 289 3.62 12.90 -2.06
CA GLU A 289 4.99 13.17 -2.51
C GLU A 289 6.00 12.93 -1.40
N THR A 290 5.74 13.45 -0.20
CA THR A 290 6.65 13.28 0.93
C THR A 290 6.78 11.81 1.34
N LYS A 291 5.66 11.09 1.47
CA LYS A 291 5.69 9.66 1.80
C LYS A 291 6.44 8.84 0.76
N ILE A 292 6.15 9.05 -0.53
CA ILE A 292 6.78 8.31 -1.62
C ILE A 292 8.29 8.55 -1.63
N ARG A 293 8.72 9.79 -1.41
CA ARG A 293 10.13 10.19 -1.50
C ARG A 293 10.91 9.79 -0.25
N VAL A 294 10.40 10.10 0.94
CA VAL A 294 11.11 9.87 2.20
C VAL A 294 10.94 8.42 2.67
N LEU A 295 9.70 7.93 2.84
CA LEU A 295 9.49 6.58 3.37
C LEU A 295 9.84 5.50 2.33
N ASN A 296 9.16 5.54 1.17
CA ASN A 296 9.33 4.47 0.18
C ASN A 296 10.70 4.59 -0.52
N GLY A 297 11.17 5.82 -0.76
CA GLY A 297 12.50 6.11 -1.29
C GLY A 297 13.59 5.65 -0.33
N GLY A 298 13.49 5.98 0.96
CA GLY A 298 14.42 5.56 2.00
C GLY A 298 14.52 4.04 2.15
N HIS A 299 13.37 3.33 2.15
CA HIS A 299 13.36 1.86 2.10
C HIS A 299 14.13 1.33 0.87
N THR A 300 13.81 1.86 -0.31
CA THR A 300 14.40 1.40 -1.59
C THR A 300 15.89 1.71 -1.66
N ALA A 301 16.30 2.88 -1.16
CA ALA A 301 17.69 3.30 -1.19
C ALA A 301 18.60 2.42 -0.32
N LEU A 302 18.09 1.85 0.78
CA LEU A 302 18.90 1.15 1.76
C LEU A 302 18.84 -0.39 1.64
N VAL A 303 17.69 -0.94 1.20
CA VAL A 303 17.40 -2.38 1.32
C VAL A 303 18.38 -3.28 0.57
N TYR A 304 18.84 -2.87 -0.61
CA TYR A 304 19.76 -3.70 -1.42
C TYR A 304 21.19 -3.68 -0.85
N LEU A 305 21.59 -2.56 -0.25
CA LEU A 305 22.86 -2.49 0.49
C LEU A 305 22.82 -3.40 1.73
N ALA A 306 21.68 -3.39 2.43
CA ALA A 306 21.46 -4.28 3.57
C ALA A 306 21.48 -5.78 3.16
N ALA A 307 20.87 -6.11 2.01
CA ALA A 307 20.88 -7.46 1.46
C ALA A 307 22.30 -7.95 1.11
N LEU A 308 23.13 -7.09 0.52
CA LEU A 308 24.52 -7.39 0.19
C LEU A 308 25.38 -7.62 1.44
N GLU A 309 25.02 -7.02 2.58
CA GLU A 309 25.66 -7.25 3.88
C GLU A 309 25.07 -8.44 4.65
N GLY A 310 24.09 -9.16 4.06
CA GLY A 310 23.50 -10.36 4.66
C GLY A 310 22.55 -10.08 5.82
N LEU A 311 22.02 -8.85 5.91
CA LEU A 311 21.07 -8.48 6.95
C LEU A 311 19.67 -9.03 6.64
N GLU A 312 18.99 -9.55 7.66
CA GLU A 312 17.67 -10.18 7.49
C GLU A 312 16.50 -9.19 7.63
N THR A 313 16.66 -8.18 8.50
CA THR A 313 15.61 -7.21 8.81
C THR A 313 16.07 -5.78 8.54
N PHE A 314 15.12 -4.91 8.21
CA PHE A 314 15.42 -3.53 7.85
C PHE A 314 15.89 -2.68 9.05
N ASP A 315 15.33 -2.93 10.23
CA ASP A 315 15.76 -2.30 11.48
C ASP A 315 17.23 -2.64 11.81
N SER A 316 17.69 -3.85 11.47
CA SER A 316 19.10 -4.19 11.63
C SER A 316 20.01 -3.37 10.72
N ALA A 317 19.57 -3.01 9.50
CA ALA A 317 20.29 -2.11 8.63
C ALA A 317 20.42 -0.70 9.23
N MET A 318 19.36 -0.20 9.86
CA MET A 318 19.37 1.10 10.56
C MET A 318 20.33 1.15 11.76
N ARG A 319 20.72 0.00 12.31
CA ARG A 319 21.73 -0.09 13.39
C ARG A 319 23.18 -0.16 12.92
N VAL A 320 23.36 -0.44 11.63
CA VAL A 320 24.73 -0.46 11.04
C VAL A 320 25.17 0.98 10.76
N PRO A 321 26.25 1.50 11.37
CA PRO A 321 26.57 2.93 11.33
C PRO A 321 26.72 3.52 9.92
N HIS A 322 27.38 2.83 8.99
CA HIS A 322 27.59 3.35 7.63
C HIS A 322 26.32 3.26 6.76
N LEU A 323 25.44 2.29 6.99
CA LEU A 323 24.15 2.20 6.32
C LEU A 323 23.19 3.27 6.84
N ASN A 324 23.16 3.50 8.15
CA ASN A 324 22.41 4.58 8.77
C ASN A 324 22.88 5.95 8.27
N ALA A 325 24.21 6.16 8.20
CA ALA A 325 24.78 7.38 7.64
C ALA A 325 24.40 7.57 6.15
N HIS A 326 24.40 6.49 5.37
CA HIS A 326 23.94 6.52 3.97
C HIS A 326 22.48 6.94 3.86
N PHE A 327 21.59 6.34 4.67
CA PHE A 327 20.18 6.71 4.72
C PHE A 327 20.00 8.20 5.04
N HIS A 328 20.60 8.69 6.13
CA HIS A 328 20.48 10.09 6.51
C HIS A 328 21.06 11.05 5.47
N ALA A 329 22.17 10.70 4.83
CA ALA A 329 22.77 11.53 3.77
C ALA A 329 21.89 11.54 2.50
N PHE A 330 21.36 10.40 2.08
CA PHE A 330 20.39 10.30 0.98
C PHE A 330 19.18 11.21 1.25
N GLU A 331 18.60 11.13 2.44
CA GLU A 331 17.43 11.93 2.78
C GLU A 331 17.73 13.43 2.86
N THR A 332 18.74 13.82 3.63
CA THR A 332 18.98 15.23 3.93
C THR A 332 19.67 16.00 2.80
N GLN A 333 20.50 15.34 1.99
CA GLN A 333 21.27 15.99 0.94
C GLN A 333 20.63 15.87 -0.45
N GLU A 334 19.73 14.91 -0.65
CA GLU A 334 19.13 14.66 -1.95
C GLU A 334 17.60 14.69 -1.93
N VAL A 335 16.94 13.92 -1.06
CA VAL A 335 15.47 13.83 -1.04
C VAL A 335 14.83 15.13 -0.59
N LEU A 336 15.14 15.61 0.62
CA LEU A 336 14.50 16.81 1.18
C LEU A 336 14.72 18.06 0.32
N PRO A 337 15.94 18.32 -0.23
CA PRO A 337 16.14 19.43 -1.17
C PRO A 337 15.38 19.28 -2.50
N ALA A 338 15.17 18.06 -2.96
CA ALA A 338 14.44 17.78 -4.21
C ALA A 338 12.93 17.83 -4.08
N ILE A 339 12.38 17.86 -2.85
CA ILE A 339 10.94 18.10 -2.61
C ILE A 339 10.69 19.61 -2.60
N THR A 340 10.13 20.12 -3.68
CA THR A 340 9.88 21.57 -3.90
C THR A 340 8.42 21.98 -3.73
N ILE A 341 7.51 21.04 -3.55
CA ILE A 341 6.11 21.32 -3.23
C ILE A 341 5.99 21.88 -1.81
N ASP A 342 5.09 22.84 -1.62
CA ASP A 342 4.79 23.37 -0.29
C ASP A 342 4.14 22.29 0.59
N LEU A 343 4.71 22.06 1.75
CA LEU A 343 4.24 21.05 2.70
C LEU A 343 3.50 21.72 3.87
N PRO A 344 2.38 21.17 4.34
CA PRO A 344 1.66 21.68 5.50
C PRO A 344 2.28 21.21 6.83
N PHE A 345 3.48 20.61 6.80
CA PHE A 345 4.22 20.09 7.95
C PHE A 345 5.74 20.20 7.72
N SER A 346 6.53 20.04 8.80
CA SER A 346 7.99 19.99 8.71
C SER A 346 8.45 18.70 8.06
N LYS A 347 9.23 18.80 6.98
CA LYS A 347 9.82 17.62 6.33
C LYS A 347 10.95 17.01 7.16
N GLU A 348 11.61 17.81 7.99
CA GLU A 348 12.64 17.37 8.95
C GLU A 348 12.01 16.53 10.06
N ASP A 349 10.87 16.96 10.63
CA ASP A 349 10.15 16.19 11.66
C ASP A 349 9.59 14.89 11.05
N TYR A 350 9.08 14.95 9.81
CA TYR A 350 8.62 13.76 9.10
C TYR A 350 9.76 12.75 8.90
N LEU A 351 10.95 13.21 8.47
CA LEU A 351 12.13 12.33 8.35
C LEU A 351 12.52 11.72 9.70
N ALA A 352 12.51 12.50 10.78
CA ALA A 352 12.82 11.98 12.11
C ALA A 352 11.85 10.87 12.54
N ASP A 353 10.55 11.02 12.25
CA ASP A 353 9.54 9.99 12.48
C ASP A 353 9.79 8.73 11.63
N ILE A 354 10.13 8.89 10.35
CA ILE A 354 10.46 7.75 9.47
C ILE A 354 11.69 7.01 9.98
N ALA A 355 12.77 7.71 10.35
CA ALA A 355 13.97 7.09 10.90
C ALA A 355 13.68 6.29 12.18
N ARG A 356 12.83 6.83 13.06
CA ARG A 356 12.38 6.15 14.28
C ARG A 356 11.57 4.88 13.96
N ARG A 357 10.65 4.93 12.98
CA ARG A 357 9.83 3.81 12.53
C ARG A 357 10.68 2.71 11.90
N PHE A 358 11.65 3.07 11.08
CA PHE A 358 12.59 2.15 10.44
C PHE A 358 13.46 1.40 11.45
N GLY A 359 13.77 2.01 12.58
CA GLY A 359 14.48 1.37 13.68
C GLY A 359 13.62 0.48 14.59
N ASN A 360 12.34 0.25 14.28
CA ASN A 360 11.44 -0.54 15.12
C ASN A 360 11.72 -2.05 14.99
N GLU A 361 12.53 -2.60 15.88
CA GLU A 361 12.90 -4.03 15.93
C GLU A 361 11.69 -4.96 16.05
N ALA A 362 10.66 -4.52 16.77
CA ALA A 362 9.51 -5.36 17.07
C ALA A 362 8.63 -5.63 15.83
N ILE A 363 8.74 -4.81 14.80
CA ILE A 363 8.06 -5.00 13.52
C ILE A 363 8.75 -6.10 12.69
N GLY A 364 10.10 -6.16 12.75
CA GLY A 364 10.89 -7.20 12.09
C GLY A 364 10.63 -7.26 10.58
N ASP A 365 10.48 -6.11 9.92
CA ASP A 365 10.21 -6.08 8.48
C ASP A 365 11.42 -6.59 7.70
N THR A 366 11.21 -7.59 6.84
CA THR A 366 12.33 -8.32 6.25
C THR A 366 12.89 -7.63 5.03
N VAL A 367 14.22 -7.67 4.89
CA VAL A 367 14.94 -7.24 3.70
C VAL A 367 14.41 -7.94 2.45
N ALA A 368 14.09 -9.25 2.54
CA ALA A 368 13.50 -10.01 1.45
C ALA A 368 12.15 -9.46 0.96
N ARG A 369 11.28 -8.99 1.87
CA ARG A 369 10.00 -8.38 1.51
C ARG A 369 10.18 -7.00 0.89
N ILE A 370 11.02 -6.17 1.51
CA ILE A 370 11.22 -4.78 1.07
C ILE A 370 11.98 -4.72 -0.25
N SER A 371 12.89 -5.65 -0.54
CA SER A 371 13.67 -5.67 -1.79
C SER A 371 12.85 -6.04 -3.03
N ALA A 372 11.63 -6.60 -2.91
CA ALA A 372 10.80 -6.97 -4.05
C ALA A 372 10.52 -5.80 -5.00
N ASP A 373 10.23 -6.10 -6.28
CA ASP A 373 9.69 -5.17 -7.29
C ASP A 373 10.60 -3.96 -7.62
N GLY A 374 11.92 -4.17 -7.69
CA GLY A 374 12.90 -3.10 -7.95
C GLY A 374 12.65 -2.36 -9.26
N MET A 375 12.30 -3.07 -10.34
CA MET A 375 12.01 -2.49 -11.66
C MET A 375 10.85 -1.48 -11.63
N ILE A 376 9.92 -1.62 -10.69
CA ILE A 376 8.81 -0.69 -10.49
C ILE A 376 9.20 0.41 -9.49
N LYS A 377 9.90 0.05 -8.41
CA LYS A 377 10.22 0.96 -7.29
C LYS A 377 11.19 2.07 -7.67
N PHE A 378 12.27 1.76 -8.36
CA PHE A 378 13.27 2.78 -8.70
C PHE A 378 12.72 3.92 -9.55
N PRO A 379 11.93 3.68 -10.62
CA PRO A 379 11.30 4.75 -11.38
C PRO A 379 10.35 5.64 -10.55
N ILE A 380 9.66 5.05 -9.58
CA ILE A 380 8.65 5.77 -8.79
C ILE A 380 9.27 6.49 -7.59
N PHE A 381 10.20 5.83 -6.87
CA PHE A 381 10.66 6.29 -5.57
C PHE A 381 12.02 7.00 -5.61
N ILE A 382 12.90 6.61 -6.55
CA ILE A 382 14.28 7.13 -6.62
C ILE A 382 14.46 8.12 -7.77
N ARG A 383 13.97 7.80 -8.98
CA ARG A 383 14.13 8.67 -10.15
C ARG A 383 13.69 10.13 -9.94
N PRO A 384 12.56 10.44 -9.28
CA PRO A 384 12.19 11.84 -9.03
C PRO A 384 13.19 12.61 -8.19
N THR A 385 13.91 11.94 -7.27
CA THR A 385 15.01 12.54 -6.50
C THR A 385 16.21 12.82 -7.40
N LEU A 386 16.60 11.85 -8.24
CA LEU A 386 17.65 12.05 -9.24
C LEU A 386 17.37 13.29 -10.11
N GLU A 387 16.18 13.34 -10.71
CA GLU A 387 15.78 14.45 -11.57
C GLU A 387 15.79 15.80 -10.84
N GLY A 388 15.28 15.82 -9.61
CA GLY A 388 15.23 17.02 -8.79
C GLY A 388 16.63 17.55 -8.46
N CYS A 389 17.56 16.68 -8.05
CA CYS A 389 18.94 17.04 -7.79
C CYS A 389 19.66 17.52 -9.05
N LEU A 390 19.59 16.76 -10.14
CA LEU A 390 20.28 17.09 -11.39
C LEU A 390 19.78 18.41 -12.00
N LYS A 391 18.49 18.72 -11.92
CA LYS A 391 17.93 20.01 -12.33
C LYS A 391 18.48 21.18 -11.50
N GLN A 392 18.87 20.92 -10.25
CA GLN A 392 19.48 21.91 -9.35
C GLN A 392 21.01 21.95 -9.48
N GLY A 393 21.60 21.16 -10.36
CA GLY A 393 23.08 21.07 -10.53
C GLY A 393 23.76 20.27 -9.41
N ILE A 394 23.01 19.49 -8.65
CA ILE A 394 23.51 18.61 -7.57
C ILE A 394 23.74 17.22 -8.15
N THR A 395 24.92 16.66 -7.97
CA THR A 395 25.18 15.25 -8.31
C THR A 395 24.62 14.35 -7.21
N PRO A 396 23.61 13.50 -7.50
CA PRO A 396 22.90 12.71 -6.47
C PRO A 396 23.68 11.41 -6.16
N VAL A 397 24.80 11.53 -5.46
CA VAL A 397 25.73 10.42 -5.22
C VAL A 397 25.15 9.30 -4.37
N TYR A 398 24.26 9.60 -3.42
CA TYR A 398 23.65 8.60 -2.56
C TYR A 398 22.55 7.83 -3.29
N SER A 399 21.72 8.51 -4.08
CA SER A 399 20.75 7.85 -4.98
C SER A 399 21.48 6.92 -5.97
N ILE A 400 22.56 7.40 -6.58
CA ILE A 400 23.36 6.62 -7.54
C ILE A 400 24.00 5.41 -6.85
N ARG A 401 24.49 5.58 -5.62
CA ARG A 401 25.02 4.47 -4.82
C ARG A 401 23.96 3.42 -4.50
N SER A 402 22.74 3.84 -4.21
CA SER A 402 21.60 2.92 -3.99
C SER A 402 21.25 2.14 -5.26
N ILE A 403 21.31 2.79 -6.42
CA ILE A 403 21.11 2.14 -7.73
C ILE A 403 22.23 1.13 -8.01
N ALA A 404 23.47 1.49 -7.76
CA ALA A 404 24.62 0.56 -7.90
C ALA A 404 24.47 -0.65 -6.96
N GLY A 405 24.00 -0.42 -5.73
CA GLY A 405 23.67 -1.47 -4.77
C GLY A 405 22.61 -2.46 -5.31
N TRP A 406 21.53 -1.95 -5.90
CA TRP A 406 20.53 -2.80 -6.54
C TRP A 406 21.10 -3.59 -7.73
N TYR A 407 21.90 -2.97 -8.58
CA TYR A 407 22.56 -3.65 -9.70
C TYR A 407 23.45 -4.82 -9.22
N VAL A 408 24.32 -4.57 -8.24
CA VAL A 408 25.21 -5.61 -7.69
C VAL A 408 24.41 -6.69 -6.96
N PHE A 409 23.37 -6.33 -6.21
CA PHE A 409 22.44 -7.28 -5.62
C PHE A 409 21.80 -8.18 -6.68
N ALA A 410 21.29 -7.62 -7.78
CA ALA A 410 20.69 -8.39 -8.85
C ALA A 410 21.68 -9.37 -9.50
N ARG A 411 22.96 -8.97 -9.66
CA ARG A 411 24.04 -9.89 -10.10
C ARG A 411 24.27 -11.02 -9.10
N HIS A 412 24.21 -10.76 -7.80
CA HIS A 412 24.32 -11.78 -6.77
C HIS A 412 23.10 -12.72 -6.76
N VAL A 413 21.89 -12.22 -7.06
CA VAL A 413 20.70 -13.05 -7.28
C VAL A 413 20.92 -14.00 -8.46
N ALA A 414 21.39 -13.46 -9.62
CA ALA A 414 21.65 -14.27 -10.80
C ALA A 414 22.72 -15.36 -10.55
N ALA A 415 23.69 -15.08 -9.68
CA ALA A 415 24.73 -16.03 -9.27
C ALA A 415 24.31 -16.98 -8.14
N GLY A 416 23.07 -16.90 -7.65
CA GLY A 416 22.57 -17.74 -6.55
C GLY A 416 23.23 -17.46 -5.18
N LYS A 417 23.78 -16.27 -4.96
CA LYS A 417 24.48 -15.89 -3.74
C LYS A 417 23.61 -15.22 -2.69
N ILE A 418 22.38 -14.82 -3.04
CA ILE A 418 21.41 -14.23 -2.09
C ILE A 418 20.64 -15.35 -1.40
N PRO A 419 20.53 -15.35 -0.05
CA PRO A 419 19.98 -16.47 0.71
C PRO A 419 18.45 -16.55 0.73
N PHE A 420 17.76 -15.63 0.02
CA PHE A 420 16.31 -15.62 -0.09
C PHE A 420 15.86 -15.47 -1.55
N LYS A 421 14.61 -15.82 -1.82
CA LYS A 421 14.01 -15.65 -3.14
C LYS A 421 13.74 -14.17 -3.39
N TYR A 422 14.38 -13.59 -4.41
CA TYR A 422 14.06 -12.26 -4.90
C TYR A 422 12.74 -12.30 -5.70
N ASN A 423 11.77 -11.52 -5.30
CA ASN A 423 10.50 -11.40 -5.99
C ASN A 423 10.52 -10.18 -6.92
N GLU A 424 10.84 -10.42 -8.19
CA GLU A 424 10.89 -9.40 -9.25
C GLU A 424 10.12 -9.92 -10.46
N PRO A 425 8.88 -9.42 -10.70
CA PRO A 425 8.07 -9.85 -11.85
C PRO A 425 8.76 -9.65 -13.20
N SER A 426 9.55 -8.58 -13.33
CA SER A 426 10.34 -8.26 -14.53
C SER A 426 11.77 -8.80 -14.45
N TRP A 427 11.98 -9.96 -13.81
CA TRP A 427 13.32 -10.50 -13.61
C TRP A 427 14.06 -10.76 -14.93
N ASP A 428 13.39 -11.27 -15.94
CA ASP A 428 14.03 -11.58 -17.23
C ASP A 428 14.55 -10.31 -17.90
N ASP A 429 13.79 -9.23 -17.84
CA ASP A 429 14.20 -7.92 -18.37
C ASP A 429 15.38 -7.34 -17.58
N LEU A 430 15.33 -7.38 -16.25
CA LEU A 430 16.41 -6.93 -15.41
C LEU A 430 17.67 -7.75 -15.64
N ASN A 431 17.57 -9.07 -15.64
CA ASN A 431 18.71 -9.98 -15.82
C ASN A 431 19.38 -9.80 -17.19
N ALA A 432 18.61 -9.52 -18.25
CA ALA A 432 19.15 -9.25 -19.58
C ALA A 432 20.00 -7.97 -19.66
N MET A 433 19.80 -7.03 -18.76
CA MET A 433 20.58 -5.79 -18.70
C MET A 433 21.89 -5.92 -17.88
N LEU A 434 22.01 -6.97 -17.06
CA LEU A 434 23.17 -7.15 -16.19
C LEU A 434 24.44 -7.45 -17.01
N GLY A 435 25.55 -6.85 -16.62
CA GLY A 435 26.83 -6.99 -17.32
C GLY A 435 26.96 -6.14 -18.60
N THR A 436 25.98 -5.28 -18.88
CA THR A 436 25.96 -4.41 -20.06
C THR A 436 25.66 -2.96 -19.70
N ASP A 437 25.89 -2.05 -20.63
CA ASP A 437 25.49 -0.62 -20.47
C ASP A 437 23.97 -0.43 -20.56
N ALA A 438 23.22 -1.47 -20.94
CA ALA A 438 21.76 -1.39 -21.09
C ALA A 438 21.03 -0.98 -19.79
N PHE A 439 21.54 -1.40 -18.64
CA PHE A 439 21.00 -0.97 -17.34
C PHE A 439 21.14 0.54 -17.13
N ILE A 440 22.32 1.08 -17.43
CA ILE A 440 22.66 2.51 -17.21
C ILE A 440 21.85 3.41 -18.14
N THR A 441 21.61 2.95 -19.37
CA THR A 441 20.91 3.73 -20.42
C THR A 441 19.43 3.41 -20.55
N ASN A 442 18.87 2.59 -19.65
CA ASN A 442 17.48 2.15 -19.73
C ASN A 442 16.52 3.32 -19.50
N ARG A 443 15.74 3.67 -20.53
CA ARG A 443 14.76 4.76 -20.44
C ARG A 443 13.53 4.43 -19.56
N GLN A 444 13.15 3.18 -19.45
CA GLN A 444 12.04 2.79 -18.57
C GLN A 444 12.40 3.05 -17.10
N LEU A 445 13.65 2.78 -16.72
CA LEU A 445 14.16 3.02 -15.37
C LEU A 445 14.44 4.52 -15.13
N TRP A 446 15.21 5.14 -16.01
CA TRP A 446 15.82 6.45 -15.74
C TRP A 446 15.23 7.60 -16.57
N GLY A 447 14.25 7.34 -17.44
CA GLY A 447 13.72 8.36 -18.37
C GLY A 447 14.82 8.89 -19.29
N ASP A 448 14.89 10.20 -19.41
CA ASP A 448 15.87 10.91 -20.25
C ASP A 448 17.13 11.33 -19.45
N ILE A 449 17.29 10.89 -18.19
CA ILE A 449 18.44 11.26 -17.34
C ILE A 449 19.77 10.88 -17.99
N PRO A 450 19.99 9.65 -18.53
CA PRO A 450 21.27 9.29 -19.11
C PRO A 450 21.70 10.14 -20.32
N GLU A 451 20.71 10.64 -21.07
CA GLU A 451 20.95 11.48 -22.26
C GLU A 451 21.21 12.95 -21.87
N ASN A 452 20.44 13.45 -20.89
CA ASN A 452 20.49 14.86 -20.51
C ASN A 452 21.61 15.18 -19.50
N TYR A 453 22.06 14.17 -18.73
CA TYR A 453 23.01 14.35 -17.64
C TYR A 453 24.13 13.28 -17.70
N PRO A 454 25.18 13.47 -18.52
CA PRO A 454 26.27 12.49 -18.67
C PRO A 454 26.93 12.09 -17.34
N VAL A 455 26.99 13.01 -16.38
CA VAL A 455 27.51 12.77 -15.02
C VAL A 455 26.81 11.60 -14.32
N PHE A 456 25.53 11.37 -14.59
CA PHE A 456 24.82 10.24 -14.03
C PHE A 456 25.41 8.90 -14.46
N ALA A 457 25.61 8.72 -15.76
CA ALA A 457 26.15 7.48 -16.31
C ALA A 457 27.60 7.23 -15.87
N GLU A 458 28.41 8.28 -15.81
CA GLU A 458 29.82 8.22 -15.35
C GLU A 458 29.89 7.82 -13.88
N THR A 459 29.12 8.51 -13.01
CA THR A 459 29.09 8.24 -11.57
C THR A 459 28.51 6.85 -11.29
N LEU A 460 27.46 6.43 -12.02
CA LEU A 460 26.86 5.10 -11.81
C LEU A 460 27.82 3.97 -12.19
N ARG A 461 28.57 4.10 -13.30
CA ARG A 461 29.61 3.12 -13.64
C ARG A 461 30.71 3.05 -12.57
N HIS A 462 31.12 4.21 -12.06
CA HIS A 462 32.13 4.27 -11.00
C HIS A 462 31.63 3.55 -9.74
N GLU A 463 30.44 3.87 -9.24
CA GLU A 463 29.85 3.25 -8.04
C GLU A 463 29.60 1.74 -8.23
N ILE A 464 29.19 1.28 -9.42
CA ILE A 464 29.06 -0.15 -9.71
C ILE A 464 30.42 -0.84 -9.57
N ASN A 465 31.47 -0.31 -10.18
CA ASN A 465 32.81 -0.89 -10.11
C ASN A 465 33.35 -0.96 -8.67
N GLU A 466 33.16 0.11 -7.89
CA GLU A 466 33.55 0.14 -6.48
C GLU A 466 32.81 -0.94 -5.67
N MET A 467 31.49 -1.08 -5.90
CA MET A 467 30.69 -2.10 -5.21
C MET A 467 31.01 -3.51 -5.65
N GLU A 468 31.27 -3.76 -6.94
CA GLU A 468 31.69 -5.08 -7.42
C GLU A 468 33.05 -5.48 -6.84
N SER A 469 33.92 -4.51 -6.58
CA SER A 469 35.19 -4.76 -5.89
C SER A 469 34.99 -5.14 -4.41
N LYS A 470 33.98 -4.56 -3.76
CA LYS A 470 33.62 -4.87 -2.36
C LYS A 470 32.84 -6.19 -2.25
N TRP A 471 31.95 -6.44 -3.20
CA TRP A 471 31.11 -7.64 -3.27
C TRP A 471 31.30 -8.35 -4.62
N PRO A 472 32.35 -9.12 -4.81
CA PRO A 472 32.62 -9.83 -6.06
C PRO A 472 31.61 -10.96 -6.29
N VAL A 473 31.10 -11.03 -7.53
CA VAL A 473 30.14 -12.07 -7.96
C VAL A 473 30.86 -13.38 -8.33
#